data_8eedea309b541f610c72decda3cbc161
#
_entry.id   8eedea309b541f610c72decda3cbc161
#
_cell.length_a   1.000
_cell.length_b   1.000
_cell.length_c   1.000
_cell.angle_alpha   90.00
_cell.angle_beta   90.00
_cell.angle_gamma   90.00
#
_symmetry.space_group_name_H-M   'P 1'
#
loop_
_entity.id
_entity.type
_entity.pdbx_description
1 polymer ?
#
loop_
_entity_poly.entity_id
_entity_poly.type
_entity_poly.pdbx_seq_one_letter_code
_entity_poly.pdbx_strand_id
1 'polypeptide(L)'
;MNTYEELQDEACKDGIEIIDNHSFKSDRISGLYCNNTIALSKNLKNSTEKACVLAEELGHHYTAVGDIIDQSSAENRKQELRGRIWAYNNQVGLRGIIDAYLHNCQNLFETAEYLGVTEEFLNDSLTYYTNKYGVCTQVD
;
A
#
# COMPACT_ATOMS: atom_id res chain seq x y z
N MET A 1 10.24 2.79 15.67
CA MET A 1 8.98 3.12 14.95
C MET A 1 8.73 2.05 13.90
N ASN A 2 7.53 1.45 13.88
CA ASN A 2 7.20 0.47 12.84
C ASN A 2 6.71 1.18 11.58
N THR A 3 6.49 0.42 10.52
CA THR A 3 6.09 0.98 9.22
C THR A 3 4.78 1.76 9.33
N TYR A 4 3.82 1.26 10.10
CA TYR A 4 2.54 1.93 10.28
C TYR A 4 2.73 3.29 10.95
N GLU A 5 3.54 3.35 12.00
CA GLU A 5 3.82 4.60 12.70
C GLU A 5 4.55 5.60 11.80
N GLU A 6 5.47 5.13 10.98
CA GLU A 6 6.17 5.99 10.02
C GLU A 6 5.21 6.60 9.01
N LEU A 7 4.25 5.81 8.50
CA LEU A 7 3.25 6.29 7.57
C LEU A 7 2.27 7.26 8.23
N GLN A 8 1.91 7.01 9.48
CA GLN A 8 1.06 7.94 10.24
C GLN A 8 1.76 9.29 10.41
N ASP A 9 3.05 9.27 10.71
CA ASP A 9 3.85 10.48 10.87
C ASP A 9 3.93 11.26 9.56
N GLU A 10 4.18 10.58 8.46
CA GLU A 10 4.21 11.17 7.13
C GLU A 10 2.87 11.82 6.78
N ALA A 11 1.78 11.11 7.04
CA ALA A 11 0.44 11.63 6.78
C ALA A 11 0.16 12.87 7.62
N CYS A 12 0.53 12.85 8.88
CA CYS A 12 0.34 13.99 9.78
C CYS A 12 1.09 15.22 9.27
N LYS A 13 2.32 15.05 8.80
CA LYS A 13 3.11 16.15 8.26
C LYS A 13 2.47 16.77 7.03
N ASP A 14 1.73 15.98 6.26
CA ASP A 14 1.03 16.45 5.06
C ASP A 14 -0.39 16.93 5.34
N GLY A 15 -0.77 17.02 6.60
CA GLY A 15 -2.09 17.54 6.99
C GLY A 15 -3.22 16.53 6.78
N ILE A 16 -2.89 15.25 6.71
CA ILE A 16 -3.89 14.19 6.53
C ILE A 16 -4.31 13.67 7.91
N GLU A 17 -5.62 13.65 8.13
CA GLU A 17 -6.18 13.08 9.36
C GLU A 17 -6.38 11.57 9.16
N ILE A 18 -6.00 10.79 10.16
CA ILE A 18 -6.20 9.35 10.14
C ILE A 18 -7.20 8.95 11.22
N ILE A 19 -8.25 8.28 10.80
CA ILE A 19 -9.25 7.71 11.71
C ILE A 19 -9.00 6.20 11.76
N ASP A 20 -8.48 5.73 12.88
CA ASP A 20 -8.21 4.30 13.09
C ASP A 20 -9.48 3.63 13.65
N ASN A 21 -9.57 2.33 13.46
CA ASN A 21 -10.67 1.50 13.99
C ASN A 21 -12.07 1.97 13.57
N HIS A 22 -12.21 2.40 12.32
CA HIS A 22 -13.50 2.83 11.81
C HIS A 22 -14.41 1.64 11.50
N SER A 23 -15.68 1.80 11.82
CA SER A 23 -16.69 0.77 11.55
C SER A 23 -17.39 1.06 10.22
N PHE A 24 -16.93 0.41 9.16
CA PHE A 24 -17.58 0.52 7.86
C PHE A 24 -18.84 -0.36 7.79
N LYS A 25 -19.75 0.00 6.91
CA LYS A 25 -20.99 -0.79 6.71
C LYS A 25 -20.71 -2.14 6.05
N SER A 26 -19.62 -2.25 5.30
CA SER A 26 -19.25 -3.50 4.62
C SER A 26 -17.89 -3.96 5.12
N ASP A 27 -17.75 -5.25 5.39
CA ASP A 27 -16.46 -5.85 5.76
C ASP A 27 -15.46 -5.87 4.60
N ARG A 28 -15.92 -5.54 3.40
CA ARG A 28 -15.04 -5.49 2.21
C ARG A 28 -14.22 -4.22 2.14
N ILE A 29 -14.63 -3.19 2.89
CA ILE A 29 -13.91 -1.92 2.90
C ILE A 29 -12.87 -1.94 3.99
N SER A 30 -11.60 -1.92 3.59
CA SER A 30 -10.47 -1.90 4.54
C SER A 30 -10.02 -0.48 4.85
N GLY A 31 -10.19 0.44 3.91
CA GLY A 31 -9.81 1.83 4.09
C GLY A 31 -10.56 2.73 3.12
N LEU A 32 -10.53 4.02 3.40
CA LEU A 32 -11.17 5.03 2.56
C LEU A 32 -10.40 6.33 2.66
N TYR A 33 -10.15 6.96 1.51
CA TYR A 33 -9.58 8.30 1.45
C TYR A 33 -10.64 9.29 0.96
N CYS A 34 -10.81 10.38 1.69
CA CYS A 34 -11.73 11.45 1.31
C CYS A 34 -11.34 12.76 1.99
N ASN A 35 -11.20 13.83 1.22
CA ASN A 35 -10.94 15.18 1.75
C ASN A 35 -9.82 15.24 2.80
N ASN A 36 -8.64 14.76 2.43
CA ASN A 36 -7.47 14.75 3.32
C ASN A 36 -7.70 13.96 4.61
N THR A 37 -8.63 13.01 4.59
CA THR A 37 -8.91 12.13 5.71
C THR A 37 -8.84 10.69 5.24
N ILE A 38 -8.16 9.85 6.01
CA ILE A 38 -8.08 8.42 5.74
C ILE A 38 -8.71 7.69 6.92
N ALA A 39 -9.68 6.82 6.62
CA ALA A 39 -10.29 5.96 7.63
C ALA A 39 -9.83 4.53 7.41
N LEU A 40 -9.42 3.85 8.47
CA LEU A 40 -8.98 2.47 8.44
C LEU A 40 -9.97 1.59 9.19
N SER A 41 -10.27 0.42 8.63
CA SER A 41 -11.23 -0.50 9.21
C SER A 41 -10.78 -1.03 10.57
N LYS A 42 -11.73 -1.16 11.49
CA LYS A 42 -11.51 -1.82 12.77
C LYS A 42 -11.17 -3.30 12.62
N ASN A 43 -11.44 -3.89 11.46
CA ASN A 43 -11.22 -5.31 11.21
C ASN A 43 -9.77 -5.63 10.80
N LEU A 44 -8.92 -4.62 10.62
CA LEU A 44 -7.51 -4.85 10.37
C LEU A 44 -6.84 -5.40 11.62
N LYS A 45 -6.15 -6.52 11.47
CA LYS A 45 -5.73 -7.35 12.61
C LYS A 45 -4.47 -6.87 13.31
N ASN A 46 -3.56 -6.26 12.55
CA ASN A 46 -2.25 -5.87 13.11
C ASN A 46 -1.70 -4.65 12.38
N SER A 47 -0.58 -4.14 12.89
CA SER A 47 0.02 -2.93 12.32
C SER A 47 0.54 -3.14 10.90
N THR A 48 0.92 -4.36 10.54
CA THR A 48 1.38 -4.65 9.17
C THR A 48 0.24 -4.52 8.17
N GLU A 49 -0.94 -5.05 8.49
CA GLU A 49 -2.13 -4.89 7.64
C GLU A 49 -2.53 -3.43 7.56
N LYS A 50 -2.51 -2.72 8.68
CA LYS A 50 -2.81 -1.29 8.70
C LYS A 50 -1.84 -0.49 7.85
N ALA A 51 -0.56 -0.82 7.90
CA ALA A 51 0.46 -0.15 7.09
C ALA A 51 0.17 -0.31 5.60
N CYS A 52 -0.17 -1.51 5.16
CA CYS A 52 -0.47 -1.77 3.76
C CYS A 52 -1.69 -0.98 3.28
N VAL A 53 -2.76 -0.97 4.06
CA VAL A 53 -3.98 -0.23 3.72
C VAL A 53 -3.71 1.27 3.75
N LEU A 54 -3.01 1.76 4.77
CA LEU A 54 -2.67 3.17 4.86
C LEU A 54 -1.82 3.61 3.67
N ALA A 55 -0.85 2.78 3.25
CA ALA A 55 -0.03 3.09 2.09
C ALA A 55 -0.88 3.24 0.82
N GLU A 56 -1.87 2.36 0.63
CA GLU A 56 -2.76 2.46 -0.54
C GLU A 56 -3.60 3.73 -0.50
N GLU A 57 -4.12 4.10 0.67
CA GLU A 57 -4.91 5.31 0.79
C GLU A 57 -4.05 6.58 0.65
N LEU A 58 -2.82 6.56 1.15
CA LEU A 58 -1.87 7.63 0.89
C LEU A 58 -1.55 7.72 -0.61
N GLY A 59 -1.45 6.57 -1.26
CA GLY A 59 -1.29 6.52 -2.71
C GLY A 59 -2.40 7.26 -3.43
N HIS A 60 -3.65 7.10 -2.98
CA HIS A 60 -4.77 7.84 -3.55
C HIS A 60 -4.60 9.34 -3.34
N HIS A 61 -4.15 9.74 -2.16
CA HIS A 61 -3.90 11.15 -1.88
C HIS A 61 -2.85 11.75 -2.81
N TYR A 62 -1.70 11.07 -2.95
CA TYR A 62 -0.57 11.60 -3.72
C TYR A 62 -0.74 11.49 -5.23
N THR A 63 -1.58 10.59 -5.71
CA THR A 63 -1.77 10.39 -7.14
C THR A 63 -3.08 10.95 -7.69
N ALA A 64 -3.93 11.49 -6.82
CA ALA A 64 -5.17 12.13 -7.26
C ALA A 64 -4.83 13.35 -8.13
N VAL A 65 -5.39 13.41 -9.33
CA VAL A 65 -5.17 14.50 -10.25
C VAL A 65 -6.49 15.22 -10.47
N GLY A 66 -6.61 16.41 -9.89
CA GLY A 66 -7.78 17.26 -10.06
C GLY A 66 -9.03 16.71 -9.36
N ASP A 67 -10.14 17.44 -9.51
CA ASP A 67 -11.44 17.00 -9.03
C ASP A 67 -11.95 15.95 -10.01
N ILE A 68 -11.94 14.71 -9.57
CA ILE A 68 -12.47 13.66 -10.42
C ILE A 68 -13.95 13.53 -10.17
N ILE A 69 -14.67 14.29 -10.96
CA ILE A 69 -16.12 14.23 -10.97
C ILE A 69 -16.57 13.11 -11.90
N ASP A 70 -15.71 12.75 -12.86
CA ASP A 70 -16.03 11.64 -13.76
C ASP A 70 -15.85 10.33 -13.03
N GLN A 71 -16.98 9.68 -12.80
CA GLN A 71 -17.04 8.44 -12.05
C GLN A 71 -17.18 7.23 -12.98
N SER A 72 -16.65 7.33 -14.20
CA SER A 72 -16.68 6.16 -15.09
C SER A 72 -15.87 5.02 -14.47
N SER A 73 -16.30 3.79 -14.69
CA SER A 73 -15.61 2.62 -14.14
C SER A 73 -14.16 2.52 -14.60
N ALA A 74 -13.87 2.98 -15.82
CA ALA A 74 -12.52 2.96 -16.35
C ALA A 74 -11.62 3.95 -15.60
N GLU A 75 -12.10 5.16 -15.33
CA GLU A 75 -11.34 6.16 -14.60
C GLU A 75 -11.13 5.74 -13.14
N ASN A 76 -12.14 5.17 -12.51
CA ASN A 76 -12.03 4.67 -11.15
C ASN A 76 -10.98 3.57 -11.03
N ARG A 77 -10.92 2.67 -12.00
CA ARG A 77 -9.93 1.59 -12.01
C ARG A 77 -8.51 2.12 -12.19
N LYS A 78 -8.35 3.14 -13.04
CA LYS A 78 -7.05 3.78 -13.24
C LYS A 78 -6.57 4.47 -11.97
N GLN A 79 -7.48 5.14 -11.27
CA GLN A 79 -7.19 5.81 -10.00
C GLN A 79 -6.78 4.80 -8.94
N GLU A 80 -7.52 3.71 -8.80
CA GLU A 80 -7.20 2.64 -7.87
C GLU A 80 -5.81 2.07 -8.16
N LEU A 81 -5.53 1.83 -9.43
CA LEU A 81 -4.23 1.28 -9.82
C LEU A 81 -3.09 2.24 -9.50
N ARG A 82 -3.26 3.53 -9.76
CA ARG A 82 -2.24 4.53 -9.44
C ARG A 82 -1.93 4.54 -7.95
N GLY A 83 -2.96 4.50 -7.12
CA GLY A 83 -2.78 4.46 -5.67
C GLY A 83 -2.03 3.21 -5.22
N ARG A 84 -2.37 2.06 -5.77
CA ARG A 84 -1.70 0.81 -5.46
C ARG A 84 -0.24 0.82 -5.91
N ILE A 85 0.03 1.31 -7.11
CA ILE A 85 1.40 1.42 -7.62
C ILE A 85 2.24 2.31 -6.71
N TRP A 86 1.69 3.44 -6.30
CA TRP A 86 2.37 4.31 -5.34
C TRP A 86 2.73 3.54 -4.07
N ALA A 87 1.75 2.79 -3.54
CA ALA A 87 1.95 2.02 -2.32
C ALA A 87 3.02 0.92 -2.51
N TYR A 88 2.98 0.20 -3.63
CA TYR A 88 3.99 -0.82 -3.92
C TYR A 88 5.39 -0.20 -3.95
N ASN A 89 5.54 0.92 -4.65
CA ASN A 89 6.84 1.56 -4.78
C ASN A 89 7.33 2.16 -3.46
N ASN A 90 6.40 2.63 -2.62
CA ASN A 90 6.75 3.20 -1.33
C ASN A 90 7.14 2.13 -0.31
N GLN A 91 6.43 1.02 -0.27
CA GLN A 91 6.61 0.00 0.76
C GLN A 91 7.54 -1.13 0.33
N VAL A 92 7.62 -1.44 -0.93
CA VAL A 92 8.44 -2.52 -1.46
C VAL A 92 9.54 -1.95 -2.35
N GLY A 93 9.18 -1.52 -3.56
CA GLY A 93 10.13 -1.01 -4.54
C GLY A 93 11.09 -2.08 -5.03
N LEU A 94 11.68 -1.87 -6.20
CA LEU A 94 12.70 -2.78 -6.71
C LEU A 94 13.91 -2.81 -5.77
N ARG A 95 14.24 -1.67 -5.17
CA ARG A 95 15.34 -1.58 -4.21
C ARG A 95 15.07 -2.42 -2.96
N GLY A 96 13.83 -2.40 -2.47
CA GLY A 96 13.44 -3.22 -1.32
C GLY A 96 13.62 -4.71 -1.59
N ILE A 97 13.25 -5.14 -2.80
CA ILE A 97 13.42 -6.54 -3.20
C ILE A 97 14.89 -6.92 -3.22
N ILE A 98 15.74 -6.05 -3.76
CA ILE A 98 17.19 -6.26 -3.79
C ILE A 98 17.75 -6.33 -2.36
N ASP A 99 17.35 -5.41 -1.50
CA ASP A 99 17.80 -5.38 -0.12
C ASP A 99 17.42 -6.65 0.64
N ALA A 100 16.20 -7.13 0.43
CA ALA A 100 15.73 -8.38 1.05
C ALA A 100 16.58 -9.57 0.59
N TYR A 101 16.87 -9.61 -0.71
CA TYR A 101 17.74 -10.65 -1.26
C TYR A 101 19.12 -10.62 -0.61
N LEU A 102 19.70 -9.42 -0.48
CA LEU A 102 21.02 -9.26 0.13
C LEU A 102 21.02 -9.62 1.62
N HIS A 103 19.89 -9.59 2.27
CA HIS A 103 19.72 -10.04 3.66
C HIS A 103 19.35 -11.53 3.76
N ASN A 104 19.53 -12.26 2.69
CA ASN A 104 19.29 -13.71 2.64
C ASN A 104 17.85 -14.14 2.91
N CYS A 105 16.88 -13.30 2.55
CA CYS A 105 15.49 -13.71 2.59
C CYS A 105 15.27 -14.80 1.53
N GLN A 106 14.76 -15.95 1.96
CA GLN A 106 14.72 -17.16 1.13
C GLN A 106 13.37 -17.41 0.49
N ASN A 107 12.30 -16.76 0.98
CA ASN A 107 10.96 -17.03 0.51
C ASN A 107 10.08 -15.81 0.68
N LEU A 108 8.83 -15.92 0.22
CA LEU A 108 7.86 -14.84 0.28
C LEU A 108 7.62 -14.36 1.71
N PHE A 109 7.47 -15.29 2.64
CA PHE A 109 7.22 -14.97 4.04
C PHE A 109 8.36 -14.14 4.65
N GLU A 110 9.60 -14.59 4.47
CA GLU A 110 10.76 -13.87 5.00
C GLU A 110 10.92 -12.50 4.38
N THR A 111 10.69 -12.40 3.08
CA THR A 111 10.79 -11.13 2.37
C THR A 111 9.71 -10.14 2.84
N ALA A 112 8.49 -10.61 2.99
CA ALA A 112 7.39 -9.76 3.48
C ALA A 112 7.68 -9.27 4.90
N GLU A 113 8.18 -10.14 5.75
CA GLU A 113 8.52 -9.78 7.12
C GLU A 113 9.64 -8.74 7.17
N TYR A 114 10.68 -8.94 6.34
CA TYR A 114 11.79 -7.98 6.24
C TYR A 114 11.31 -6.60 5.79
N LEU A 115 10.39 -6.56 4.83
CA LEU A 115 9.88 -5.29 4.28
C LEU A 115 8.75 -4.69 5.11
N GLY A 116 8.23 -5.43 6.08
CA GLY A 116 7.14 -4.93 6.93
C GLY A 116 5.80 -4.86 6.23
N VAL A 117 5.55 -5.74 5.27
CA VAL A 117 4.29 -5.82 4.54
C VAL A 117 3.69 -7.22 4.68
N THR A 118 2.41 -7.36 4.29
CA THR A 118 1.79 -8.68 4.26
C THR A 118 2.30 -9.46 3.06
N GLU A 119 2.18 -10.80 3.12
CA GLU A 119 2.53 -11.64 1.98
C GLU A 119 1.67 -11.31 0.76
N GLU A 120 0.38 -11.03 1.00
CA GLU A 120 -0.54 -10.64 -0.07
C GLU A 120 -0.08 -9.36 -0.76
N PHE A 121 0.25 -8.33 0.02
CA PHE A 121 0.73 -7.06 -0.52
C PHE A 121 2.02 -7.26 -1.32
N LEU A 122 2.96 -8.03 -0.79
CA LEU A 122 4.21 -8.34 -1.49
C LEU A 122 3.94 -9.09 -2.78
N ASN A 123 3.08 -10.09 -2.76
CA ASN A 123 2.76 -10.88 -3.94
C ASN A 123 2.13 -10.00 -5.03
N ASP A 124 1.23 -9.10 -4.65
CA ASP A 124 0.62 -8.16 -5.60
C ASP A 124 1.68 -7.22 -6.19
N SER A 125 2.61 -6.75 -5.36
CA SER A 125 3.72 -5.91 -5.82
C SER A 125 4.59 -6.63 -6.83
N LEU A 126 4.94 -7.88 -6.55
CA LEU A 126 5.78 -8.69 -7.44
C LEU A 126 5.08 -8.97 -8.76
N THR A 127 3.78 -9.22 -8.72
CA THR A 127 2.98 -9.40 -9.93
C THR A 127 3.01 -8.14 -10.78
N TYR A 128 2.84 -6.99 -10.17
CA TYR A 128 2.91 -5.72 -10.87
C TYR A 128 4.29 -5.52 -11.53
N TYR A 129 5.37 -5.74 -10.77
CA TYR A 129 6.72 -5.54 -11.30
C TYR A 129 7.05 -6.53 -12.42
N THR A 130 6.61 -7.76 -12.28
CA THR A 130 6.80 -8.77 -13.32
C THR A 130 6.10 -8.38 -14.61
N ASN A 131 4.88 -7.86 -14.51
CA ASN A 131 4.13 -7.43 -15.68
C ASN A 131 4.74 -6.19 -16.33
N LYS A 132 5.31 -5.30 -15.55
CA LYS A 132 5.88 -4.05 -16.04
C LYS A 132 7.30 -4.21 -16.59
N TYR A 133 8.14 -4.97 -15.90
CA TYR A 133 9.57 -5.05 -16.18
C TYR A 133 10.02 -6.41 -16.71
N GLY A 134 9.10 -7.37 -16.80
CA GLY A 134 9.45 -8.74 -17.10
C GLY A 134 9.74 -9.54 -15.84
N VAL A 135 10.49 -10.61 -15.95
CA VAL A 135 10.73 -11.49 -14.81
C VAL A 135 11.53 -10.78 -13.74
N CYS A 136 10.90 -10.50 -12.60
CA CYS A 136 11.55 -9.91 -11.43
C CYS A 136 11.90 -11.00 -10.43
N THR A 137 12.23 -12.17 -10.91
CA THR A 137 12.64 -13.23 -10.03
C THR A 137 14.15 -13.28 -9.96
N GLN A 138 14.59 -13.76 -8.84
CA GLN A 138 15.96 -14.04 -8.61
C GLN A 138 16.48 -15.04 -9.64
N VAL A 139 17.58 -14.70 -10.27
CA VAL A 139 18.32 -15.63 -11.12
C VAL A 139 19.47 -16.15 -10.30
N ASP A 140 19.48 -17.42 -10.10
CA ASP A 140 20.56 -18.06 -9.32
C ASP A 140 21.90 -17.97 -10.02
#